data_bf3c37019a03f65ab530debd034b24dd
#
_entry.id   bf3c37019a03f65ab530debd034b24dd
#
_cell.length_a   1.000
_cell.length_b   1.000
_cell.length_c   1.000
_cell.angle_alpha   90.00
_cell.angle_beta   90.00
_cell.angle_gamma   90.00
#
_symmetry.space_group_name_H-M   'P 1'
#
loop_
_entity.id
_entity.type
_entity.pdbx_description
1 polymer ?
#
loop_
_entity_poly.entity_id
_entity_poly.type
_entity_poly.pdbx_seq_one_letter_code
_entity_poly.pdbx_strand_id
1 'polypeptide(L)'
;VKEYCEKWLLLQSAQVRATTLTDYTSKVKRHIIKPLGHMNIADVTADDIRLALVPVSKKSASVYKSVNILYKSIFAAAKESKVIQDNPTIYLSGKNGGVPQKEKTPLTDDQVERLLDAIKGLPPYVFVMLGLYAGLRREEILALQWDSVFLDEAAPYLTVCRAWHTEHNRPVIMSELKTKAAHRDIPLPDCLTKCLREAKETSTSDYVVANSEGEPLSYTQFKRLWQYIVTRTVKERSYYRYENGKRVKHTVKPVLGERAAHNGKVVYSLDFEVTPHLLRHTYITNLIHASVDPKTVQYLAGHENSKITMDIYAKAKYNRPDELAGILEDTFTLWDAE
;
A
#
# COMPACT_ATOMS: atom_id res chain seq x y z
N VAL A 1 15.98 -29.00 -6.95
CA VAL A 1 15.54 -27.70 -6.42
C VAL A 1 14.02 -27.60 -6.42
N LYS A 2 13.34 -27.92 -7.53
CA LYS A 2 11.88 -27.83 -7.65
C LYS A 2 11.17 -28.58 -6.51
N GLU A 3 11.45 -29.88 -6.37
CA GLU A 3 10.82 -30.74 -5.35
C GLU A 3 11.01 -30.21 -3.92
N TYR A 4 12.22 -29.75 -3.61
CA TYR A 4 12.51 -29.19 -2.30
C TYR A 4 11.76 -27.88 -2.05
N CYS A 5 11.69 -27.00 -3.05
CA CYS A 5 10.91 -25.77 -2.94
C CYS A 5 9.41 -26.04 -2.73
N GLU A 6 8.84 -27.02 -3.41
CA GLU A 6 7.45 -27.43 -3.24
C GLU A 6 7.19 -27.98 -1.83
N LYS A 7 8.10 -28.84 -1.32
CA LYS A 7 8.07 -29.32 0.06
C LYS A 7 8.19 -28.17 1.07
N TRP A 8 9.12 -27.24 0.86
CA TRP A 8 9.29 -26.08 1.73
C TRP A 8 8.05 -25.19 1.77
N LEU A 9 7.42 -24.91 0.62
CA LEU A 9 6.17 -24.17 0.54
C LEU A 9 5.02 -24.86 1.28
N LEU A 10 4.94 -26.19 1.21
CA LEU A 10 3.97 -26.96 1.97
C LEU A 10 4.18 -26.80 3.48
N LEU A 11 5.43 -26.86 3.96
CA LEU A 11 5.75 -26.63 5.37
C LEU A 11 5.43 -25.20 5.80
N GLN A 12 5.67 -24.21 4.93
CA GLN A 12 5.32 -22.81 5.19
C GLN A 12 3.81 -22.59 5.30
N SER A 13 2.99 -23.40 4.63
CA SER A 13 1.52 -23.23 4.68
C SER A 13 0.95 -23.36 6.10
N ALA A 14 1.61 -24.09 6.97
CA ALA A 14 1.24 -24.21 8.39
C ALA A 14 1.75 -23.06 9.28
N GLN A 15 2.69 -22.24 8.79
CA GLN A 15 3.39 -21.24 9.60
C GLN A 15 3.05 -19.80 9.22
N VAL A 16 2.63 -19.56 7.98
CA VAL A 16 2.37 -18.21 7.48
C VAL A 16 0.93 -18.04 7.02
N ARG A 17 0.46 -16.80 7.00
CA ARG A 17 -0.88 -16.49 6.48
C ARG A 17 -1.00 -16.81 4.99
N ALA A 18 -2.20 -17.15 4.53
CA ALA A 18 -2.49 -17.50 3.14
C ALA A 18 -1.98 -16.46 2.11
N THR A 19 -2.10 -15.16 2.42
CA THR A 19 -1.57 -14.07 1.58
C THR A 19 -0.05 -14.11 1.45
N THR A 20 0.66 -14.37 2.55
CA THR A 20 2.13 -14.50 2.56
C THR A 20 2.55 -15.73 1.78
N LEU A 21 1.85 -16.85 1.96
CA LEU A 21 2.11 -18.08 1.20
C LEU A 21 1.91 -17.88 -0.31
N THR A 22 0.88 -17.17 -0.71
CA THR A 22 0.62 -16.83 -2.12
C THR A 22 1.75 -16.01 -2.71
N ASP A 23 2.26 -15.02 -1.98
CA ASP A 23 3.41 -14.19 -2.39
C ASP A 23 4.69 -15.03 -2.48
N TYR A 24 4.95 -15.87 -1.48
CA TYR A 24 6.08 -16.80 -1.49
C TYR A 24 6.01 -17.74 -2.69
N THR A 25 4.87 -18.40 -2.90
CA THR A 25 4.65 -19.32 -4.02
C THR A 25 4.91 -18.65 -5.37
N SER A 26 4.40 -17.43 -5.56
CA SER A 26 4.61 -16.67 -6.79
C SER A 26 6.10 -16.37 -7.04
N LYS A 27 6.80 -15.89 -6.00
CA LYS A 27 8.22 -15.53 -6.09
C LYS A 27 9.11 -16.76 -6.25
N VAL A 28 8.86 -17.83 -5.49
CA VAL A 28 9.61 -19.10 -5.57
C VAL A 28 9.46 -19.71 -6.96
N LYS A 29 8.24 -19.84 -7.49
CA LYS A 29 8.00 -20.36 -8.83
C LYS A 29 8.73 -19.56 -9.91
N ARG A 30 8.65 -18.22 -9.83
CA ARG A 30 9.18 -17.32 -10.87
C ARG A 30 10.69 -17.13 -10.80
N HIS A 31 11.25 -17.07 -9.60
CA HIS A 31 12.63 -16.63 -9.40
C HIS A 31 13.57 -17.69 -8.85
N ILE A 32 13.06 -18.83 -8.39
CA ILE A 32 13.87 -19.95 -7.88
C ILE A 32 13.66 -21.19 -8.74
N ILE A 33 12.43 -21.68 -8.86
CA ILE A 33 12.14 -22.91 -9.61
C ILE A 33 12.39 -22.70 -11.12
N LYS A 34 11.97 -21.56 -11.68
CA LYS A 34 12.15 -21.32 -13.12
C LYS A 34 13.63 -21.37 -13.55
N PRO A 35 14.60 -20.72 -12.87
CA PRO A 35 16.01 -20.79 -13.25
C PRO A 35 16.72 -22.06 -12.78
N LEU A 36 16.45 -22.58 -11.58
CA LEU A 36 17.24 -23.65 -10.95
C LEU A 36 16.47 -24.95 -10.71
N GLY A 37 15.19 -25.02 -11.04
CA GLY A 37 14.31 -26.15 -10.71
C GLY A 37 14.75 -27.49 -11.26
N HIS A 38 15.49 -27.48 -12.38
CA HIS A 38 16.04 -28.68 -13.04
C HIS A 38 17.28 -29.27 -12.33
N MET A 39 17.96 -28.48 -11.49
CA MET A 39 19.16 -28.89 -10.78
C MET A 39 18.84 -29.70 -9.53
N ASN A 40 19.74 -30.61 -9.15
CA ASN A 40 19.72 -31.16 -7.80
C ASN A 40 20.09 -30.08 -6.80
N ILE A 41 19.38 -29.99 -5.69
CA ILE A 41 19.60 -28.93 -4.70
C ILE A 41 20.98 -29.01 -4.03
N ALA A 42 21.55 -30.22 -3.95
CA ALA A 42 22.89 -30.46 -3.38
C ALA A 42 24.01 -29.93 -4.29
N ASP A 43 23.76 -29.79 -5.59
CA ASP A 43 24.76 -29.38 -6.57
C ASP A 43 24.71 -27.86 -6.86
N VAL A 44 23.75 -27.14 -6.27
CA VAL A 44 23.59 -25.69 -6.49
C VAL A 44 24.71 -24.92 -5.81
N THR A 45 25.45 -24.18 -6.60
CA THR A 45 26.54 -23.32 -6.14
C THR A 45 26.06 -21.88 -5.83
N ALA A 46 26.91 -21.12 -5.13
CA ALA A 46 26.65 -19.70 -4.90
C ALA A 46 26.55 -18.89 -6.21
N ASP A 47 27.30 -19.31 -7.26
CA ASP A 47 27.31 -18.62 -8.53
C ASP A 47 26.03 -18.90 -9.35
N ASP A 48 25.47 -20.10 -9.26
CA ASP A 48 24.16 -20.40 -9.87
C ASP A 48 23.08 -19.48 -9.30
N ILE A 49 23.09 -19.27 -7.98
CA ILE A 49 22.14 -18.36 -7.32
C ILE A 49 22.40 -16.90 -7.72
N ARG A 50 23.64 -16.47 -7.80
CA ARG A 50 24.01 -15.11 -8.26
C ARG A 50 23.52 -14.88 -9.69
N LEU A 51 23.73 -15.83 -10.59
CA LEU A 51 23.25 -15.77 -11.97
C LEU A 51 21.71 -15.70 -12.03
N ALA A 52 21.01 -16.50 -11.22
CA ALA A 52 19.56 -16.47 -11.11
C ALA A 52 19.03 -15.12 -10.56
N LEU A 53 19.82 -14.40 -9.77
CA LEU A 53 19.46 -13.08 -9.23
C LEU A 53 19.73 -11.94 -10.21
N VAL A 54 20.54 -12.10 -11.28
CA VAL A 54 20.82 -11.04 -12.27
C VAL A 54 19.54 -10.45 -12.88
N PRO A 55 18.56 -11.22 -13.37
CA PRO A 55 17.31 -10.63 -13.88
C PRO A 55 16.45 -10.02 -12.78
N VAL A 56 16.62 -10.43 -11.51
CA VAL A 56 15.90 -9.87 -10.36
C VAL A 56 16.46 -8.52 -9.96
N SER A 57 17.77 -8.29 -10.14
CA SER A 57 18.42 -7.00 -9.86
C SER A 57 17.89 -5.84 -10.72
N LYS A 58 17.27 -6.12 -11.85
CA LYS A 58 16.58 -5.13 -12.70
C LYS A 58 15.16 -4.78 -12.20
N LYS A 59 14.67 -5.47 -11.17
CA LYS A 59 13.39 -5.18 -10.51
C LYS A 59 13.58 -4.25 -9.31
N SER A 60 12.48 -3.88 -8.63
CA SER A 60 12.57 -3.02 -7.45
C SER A 60 13.44 -3.66 -6.35
N ALA A 61 14.13 -2.84 -5.57
CA ALA A 61 14.94 -3.28 -4.42
C ALA A 61 14.14 -4.13 -3.43
N SER A 62 12.84 -3.85 -3.24
CA SER A 62 11.96 -4.65 -2.40
C SER A 62 11.76 -6.08 -2.94
N VAL A 63 11.57 -6.23 -4.25
CA VAL A 63 11.45 -7.56 -4.87
C VAL A 63 12.77 -8.31 -4.77
N TYR A 64 13.89 -7.65 -5.08
CA TYR A 64 15.21 -8.25 -4.95
C TYR A 64 15.47 -8.76 -3.52
N LYS A 65 15.24 -7.91 -2.53
CA LYS A 65 15.39 -8.26 -1.11
C LYS A 65 14.51 -9.45 -0.71
N SER A 66 13.25 -9.46 -1.13
CA SER A 66 12.31 -10.56 -0.83
C SER A 66 12.78 -11.88 -1.44
N VAL A 67 13.21 -11.87 -2.71
CA VAL A 67 13.70 -13.07 -3.39
C VAL A 67 14.98 -13.58 -2.73
N ASN A 68 15.89 -12.69 -2.36
CA ASN A 68 17.13 -13.05 -1.67
C ASN A 68 16.84 -13.70 -0.28
N ILE A 69 15.86 -13.17 0.46
CA ILE A 69 15.41 -13.78 1.73
C ILE A 69 14.87 -15.20 1.47
N LEU A 70 14.09 -15.42 0.41
CA LEU A 70 13.55 -16.74 0.08
C LEU A 70 14.66 -17.74 -0.28
N TYR A 71 15.66 -17.35 -1.07
CA TYR A 71 16.85 -18.19 -1.30
C TYR A 71 17.51 -18.58 0.04
N LYS A 72 17.79 -17.60 0.89
CA LYS A 72 18.40 -17.86 2.21
C LYS A 72 17.58 -18.80 3.06
N SER A 73 16.27 -18.61 3.13
CA SER A 73 15.37 -19.43 3.96
C SER A 73 15.26 -20.87 3.43
N ILE A 74 15.15 -21.07 2.11
CA ILE A 74 15.03 -22.39 1.50
C ILE A 74 16.33 -23.19 1.69
N PHE A 75 17.48 -22.59 1.39
CA PHE A 75 18.76 -23.29 1.51
C PHE A 75 19.21 -23.49 2.98
N ALA A 76 18.83 -22.58 3.89
CA ALA A 76 19.00 -22.80 5.33
C ALA A 76 18.19 -24.01 5.82
N ALA A 77 16.92 -24.09 5.43
CA ALA A 77 16.08 -25.24 5.76
C ALA A 77 16.60 -26.55 5.15
N ALA A 78 17.17 -26.51 3.93
CA ALA A 78 17.76 -27.67 3.28
C ALA A 78 19.00 -28.17 4.04
N LYS A 79 19.82 -27.26 4.55
CA LYS A 79 20.98 -27.61 5.40
C LYS A 79 20.54 -28.18 6.74
N GLU A 80 19.60 -27.53 7.43
CA GLU A 80 19.05 -27.98 8.70
C GLU A 80 18.45 -29.41 8.58
N SER A 81 17.74 -29.68 7.49
CA SER A 81 17.18 -31.01 7.18
C SER A 81 18.21 -32.00 6.65
N LYS A 82 19.49 -31.66 6.62
CA LYS A 82 20.62 -32.49 6.13
C LYS A 82 20.45 -32.97 4.68
N VAL A 83 19.70 -32.23 3.86
CA VAL A 83 19.53 -32.49 2.41
C VAL A 83 20.76 -32.00 1.63
N ILE A 84 21.38 -30.93 2.14
CA ILE A 84 22.66 -30.40 1.64
C ILE A 84 23.68 -30.33 2.77
N GLN A 85 24.96 -30.47 2.44
CA GLN A 85 26.05 -30.36 3.41
C GLN A 85 26.38 -28.90 3.69
N ASP A 86 26.49 -28.07 2.66
CA ASP A 86 26.84 -26.68 2.76
C ASP A 86 25.73 -25.77 2.20
N ASN A 87 25.58 -24.60 2.83
CA ASN A 87 24.60 -23.63 2.39
C ASN A 87 25.24 -22.59 1.44
N PRO A 88 24.95 -22.64 0.13
CA PRO A 88 25.56 -21.72 -0.85
C PRO A 88 25.12 -20.26 -0.68
N THR A 89 24.13 -19.97 0.17
CA THR A 89 23.61 -18.62 0.37
C THR A 89 24.35 -17.82 1.47
N ILE A 90 25.29 -18.41 2.20
CA ILE A 90 25.98 -17.76 3.33
C ILE A 90 26.66 -16.45 2.88
N TYR A 91 27.29 -16.45 1.70
CA TYR A 91 28.00 -15.30 1.16
C TYR A 91 27.16 -14.41 0.23
N LEU A 92 25.84 -14.63 0.15
CA LEU A 92 24.96 -13.77 -0.64
C LEU A 92 24.78 -12.43 0.09
N SER A 93 25.39 -11.39 -0.48
CA SER A 93 25.14 -10.02 -0.02
C SER A 93 23.70 -9.63 -0.31
N GLY A 94 22.95 -9.26 0.75
CA GLY A 94 21.55 -8.80 0.60
C GLY A 94 21.42 -7.29 0.41
N LYS A 95 22.53 -6.53 0.37
CA LYS A 95 22.47 -5.08 0.55
C LYS A 95 22.33 -4.27 -0.75
N ASN A 96 22.78 -4.76 -1.91
CA ASN A 96 22.99 -3.90 -3.08
C ASN A 96 22.37 -4.46 -4.37
N GLY A 97 21.10 -4.84 -4.35
CA GLY A 97 20.41 -5.30 -5.54
C GLY A 97 19.03 -4.72 -5.71
N GLY A 98 18.65 -4.54 -6.96
CA GLY A 98 17.36 -3.97 -7.35
C GLY A 98 17.38 -2.45 -7.53
N VAL A 99 16.43 -1.98 -8.32
CA VAL A 99 16.27 -0.54 -8.58
C VAL A 99 15.67 0.12 -7.35
N PRO A 100 16.27 1.18 -6.80
CA PRO A 100 15.71 1.94 -5.70
C PRO A 100 14.31 2.43 -6.05
N GLN A 101 13.40 2.35 -5.09
CA GLN A 101 12.06 2.88 -5.27
C GLN A 101 12.12 4.40 -5.12
N LYS A 102 11.46 5.12 -6.06
CA LYS A 102 11.29 6.58 -5.92
C LYS A 102 10.57 6.86 -4.60
N GLU A 103 11.05 7.87 -3.88
CA GLU A 103 10.36 8.32 -2.68
C GLU A 103 8.95 8.80 -3.05
N LYS A 104 7.99 8.39 -2.25
CA LYS A 104 6.63 8.89 -2.39
C LYS A 104 6.51 10.14 -1.54
N THR A 105 6.34 11.27 -2.19
CA THR A 105 5.99 12.53 -1.52
C THR A 105 4.50 12.52 -1.17
N PRO A 106 4.10 13.07 -0.02
CA PRO A 106 2.70 13.27 0.30
C PRO A 106 2.06 14.22 -0.72
N LEU A 107 0.74 14.21 -0.83
CA LEU A 107 0.02 15.19 -1.63
C LEU A 107 0.13 16.56 -0.97
N THR A 108 0.30 17.61 -1.78
CA THR A 108 0.19 19.00 -1.34
C THR A 108 -1.28 19.37 -1.13
N ASP A 109 -1.55 20.47 -0.41
CA ASP A 109 -2.92 20.95 -0.18
C ASP A 109 -3.64 21.24 -1.50
N ASP A 110 -2.97 21.88 -2.48
CA ASP A 110 -3.49 22.08 -3.84
C ASP A 110 -3.83 20.75 -4.53
N GLN A 111 -2.98 19.74 -4.39
CA GLN A 111 -3.25 18.43 -4.97
C GLN A 111 -4.43 17.72 -4.29
N VAL A 112 -4.59 17.89 -2.98
CA VAL A 112 -5.75 17.37 -2.23
C VAL A 112 -7.03 18.04 -2.71
N GLU A 113 -7.04 19.37 -2.81
CA GLU A 113 -8.20 20.13 -3.29
C GLU A 113 -8.58 19.70 -4.71
N ARG A 114 -7.64 19.70 -5.65
CA ARG A 114 -7.88 19.25 -7.03
C ARG A 114 -8.36 17.81 -7.13
N LEU A 115 -7.86 16.91 -6.26
CA LEU A 115 -8.31 15.53 -6.19
C LEU A 115 -9.77 15.46 -5.75
N LEU A 116 -10.13 16.13 -4.65
CA LEU A 116 -11.48 16.13 -4.09
C LEU A 116 -12.49 16.74 -5.06
N ASP A 117 -12.16 17.84 -5.71
CA ASP A 117 -13.00 18.46 -6.74
C ASP A 117 -13.20 17.56 -7.95
N ALA A 118 -12.14 16.90 -8.41
CA ALA A 118 -12.22 15.98 -9.55
C ALA A 118 -13.13 14.78 -9.32
N ILE A 119 -13.33 14.37 -8.07
CA ILE A 119 -14.12 13.18 -7.71
C ILE A 119 -15.36 13.47 -6.90
N LYS A 120 -15.70 14.75 -6.65
CA LYS A 120 -16.88 15.15 -5.89
C LYS A 120 -18.15 14.53 -6.47
N GLY A 121 -18.96 13.90 -5.63
CA GLY A 121 -20.19 13.19 -6.07
C GLY A 121 -19.94 11.89 -6.84
N LEU A 122 -18.70 11.42 -6.95
CA LEU A 122 -18.36 10.15 -7.58
C LEU A 122 -18.10 9.04 -6.53
N PRO A 123 -18.25 7.76 -6.92
CA PRO A 123 -18.13 6.63 -5.99
C PRO A 123 -16.86 6.59 -5.12
N PRO A 124 -15.66 7.02 -5.57
CA PRO A 124 -14.46 6.98 -4.72
C PRO A 124 -14.40 8.10 -3.68
N TYR A 125 -15.32 9.06 -3.64
CA TYR A 125 -15.22 10.27 -2.82
C TYR A 125 -15.09 9.93 -1.32
N VAL A 126 -16.03 9.15 -0.76
CA VAL A 126 -16.01 8.73 0.65
C VAL A 126 -14.76 7.93 1.00
N PHE A 127 -14.35 7.05 0.10
CA PHE A 127 -13.10 6.29 0.27
C PHE A 127 -11.87 7.20 0.39
N VAL A 128 -11.79 8.22 -0.47
CA VAL A 128 -10.67 9.17 -0.47
C VAL A 128 -10.69 10.06 0.78
N MET A 129 -11.88 10.52 1.20
CA MET A 129 -12.06 11.28 2.44
C MET A 129 -11.57 10.49 3.66
N LEU A 130 -11.95 9.21 3.80
CA LEU A 130 -11.47 8.33 4.87
C LEU A 130 -9.95 8.13 4.83
N GLY A 131 -9.37 8.00 3.65
CA GLY A 131 -7.93 7.88 3.47
C GLY A 131 -7.14 9.13 3.87
N LEU A 132 -7.66 10.32 3.51
CA LEU A 132 -7.02 11.62 3.74
C LEU A 132 -7.21 12.15 5.17
N TYR A 133 -8.38 11.93 5.78
CA TYR A 133 -8.76 12.60 7.03
C TYR A 133 -8.90 11.67 8.24
N ALA A 134 -8.91 10.35 8.03
CA ALA A 134 -8.79 9.34 9.09
C ALA A 134 -7.56 8.43 8.92
N GLY A 135 -6.83 8.56 7.83
CA GLY A 135 -5.59 7.82 7.58
C GLY A 135 -5.77 6.31 7.49
N LEU A 136 -6.96 5.82 7.17
CA LEU A 136 -7.26 4.41 7.11
C LEU A 136 -6.49 3.69 6.00
N ARG A 137 -6.13 2.42 6.26
CA ARG A 137 -5.61 1.54 5.19
C ARG A 137 -6.76 1.15 4.25
N ARG A 138 -6.43 0.84 2.99
CA ARG A 138 -7.42 0.36 2.01
C ARG A 138 -8.30 -0.78 2.58
N GLU A 139 -7.66 -1.73 3.24
CA GLU A 139 -8.31 -2.89 3.82
C GLU A 139 -9.22 -2.52 5.00
N GLU A 140 -8.89 -1.48 5.74
CA GLU A 140 -9.69 -0.93 6.84
C GLU A 140 -10.91 -0.18 6.28
N ILE A 141 -10.72 0.65 5.23
CA ILE A 141 -11.83 1.38 4.58
C ILE A 141 -12.86 0.41 3.98
N LEU A 142 -12.39 -0.63 3.27
CA LEU A 142 -13.28 -1.59 2.62
C LEU A 142 -14.00 -2.53 3.59
N ALA A 143 -13.57 -2.59 4.85
CA ALA A 143 -14.21 -3.35 5.92
C ALA A 143 -15.02 -2.48 6.88
N LEU A 144 -14.99 -1.14 6.71
CA LEU A 144 -15.65 -0.22 7.64
C LEU A 144 -17.17 -0.35 7.52
N GLN A 145 -17.82 -0.59 8.65
CA GLN A 145 -19.26 -0.66 8.78
C GLN A 145 -19.78 0.53 9.59
N TRP A 146 -21.04 0.89 9.37
CA TRP A 146 -21.69 1.99 10.08
C TRP A 146 -21.84 1.79 11.58
N ASP A 147 -21.82 0.54 12.06
CA ASP A 147 -21.82 0.19 13.49
C ASP A 147 -20.56 0.63 14.24
N SER A 148 -19.49 0.91 13.48
CA SER A 148 -18.20 1.37 13.98
C SER A 148 -17.94 2.85 13.70
N VAL A 149 -18.99 3.62 13.33
CA VAL A 149 -18.89 5.06 13.01
C VAL A 149 -19.87 5.84 13.89
N PHE A 150 -19.35 6.58 14.84
CA PHE A 150 -20.08 7.30 15.89
C PHE A 150 -20.12 8.79 15.57
N LEU A 151 -21.17 9.23 14.87
CA LEU A 151 -21.29 10.61 14.35
C LEU A 151 -22.03 11.55 15.31
N ASP A 152 -22.82 10.99 16.23
CA ASP A 152 -23.72 11.76 17.09
C ASP A 152 -23.11 12.01 18.49
N GLU A 153 -21.88 11.58 18.70
CA GLU A 153 -21.11 11.85 19.89
C GLU A 153 -20.64 13.33 19.95
N ALA A 154 -20.35 13.82 21.15
CA ALA A 154 -19.81 15.17 21.35
C ALA A 154 -18.48 15.37 20.62
N ALA A 155 -17.67 14.31 20.51
CA ALA A 155 -16.49 14.24 19.69
C ALA A 155 -16.64 13.04 18.74
N PRO A 156 -17.11 13.24 17.50
CA PRO A 156 -17.31 12.15 16.54
C PRO A 156 -16.03 11.35 16.29
N TYR A 157 -16.15 10.04 16.21
CA TYR A 157 -15.03 9.14 15.98
C TYR A 157 -15.45 7.88 15.20
N LEU A 158 -14.50 7.14 14.72
CA LEU A 158 -14.68 5.79 14.18
C LEU A 158 -13.73 4.80 14.85
N THR A 159 -14.18 3.54 14.96
CA THR A 159 -13.36 2.44 15.48
C THR A 159 -12.88 1.54 14.35
N VAL A 160 -11.58 1.33 14.25
CA VAL A 160 -10.99 0.36 13.34
C VAL A 160 -10.93 -0.99 14.05
N CYS A 161 -11.81 -1.91 13.69
CA CYS A 161 -11.91 -3.23 14.30
C CYS A 161 -11.95 -4.39 13.28
N ARG A 162 -12.05 -4.07 11.98
CA ARG A 162 -12.17 -5.06 10.91
C ARG A 162 -11.18 -4.76 9.78
N ALA A 163 -10.83 -5.80 9.01
CA ALA A 163 -10.02 -5.67 7.82
C ALA A 163 -10.59 -6.51 6.67
N TRP A 164 -10.61 -5.91 5.49
CA TRP A 164 -11.00 -6.57 4.26
C TRP A 164 -9.85 -7.37 3.67
N HIS A 165 -10.17 -8.55 3.17
CA HIS A 165 -9.27 -9.42 2.43
C HIS A 165 -10.01 -10.02 1.23
N THR A 166 -9.30 -10.63 0.28
CA THR A 166 -9.93 -11.36 -0.83
C THR A 166 -9.37 -12.76 -0.96
N GLU A 167 -10.29 -13.70 -1.14
CA GLU A 167 -10.00 -15.07 -1.53
C GLU A 167 -10.66 -15.34 -2.88
N HIS A 168 -9.86 -15.65 -3.90
CA HIS A 168 -10.37 -15.86 -5.28
C HIS A 168 -11.29 -14.72 -5.78
N ASN A 169 -10.92 -13.47 -5.51
CA ASN A 169 -11.68 -12.25 -5.81
C ASN A 169 -12.98 -12.07 -4.98
N ARG A 170 -13.30 -12.95 -4.05
CA ARG A 170 -14.42 -12.78 -3.12
C ARG A 170 -13.95 -11.98 -1.91
N PRO A 171 -14.72 -10.99 -1.44
CA PRO A 171 -14.39 -10.25 -0.23
C PRO A 171 -14.55 -11.15 1.00
N VAL A 172 -13.62 -11.05 1.93
CA VAL A 172 -13.67 -11.68 3.24
C VAL A 172 -13.40 -10.59 4.28
N ILE A 173 -14.32 -10.43 5.22
CA ILE A 173 -14.16 -9.46 6.31
C ILE A 173 -13.63 -10.21 7.53
N MET A 174 -12.48 -9.78 8.00
CA MET A 174 -11.83 -10.35 9.17
C MET A 174 -12.08 -9.46 10.38
N SER A 175 -12.64 -10.02 11.44
CA SER A 175 -12.80 -9.35 12.75
C SER A 175 -11.50 -9.38 13.56
N GLU A 176 -10.61 -10.33 13.30
CA GLU A 176 -9.31 -10.38 13.93
C GLU A 176 -8.28 -9.58 13.12
N LEU A 177 -7.89 -8.44 13.66
CA LEU A 177 -6.83 -7.62 13.08
C LEU A 177 -5.46 -8.26 13.28
N LYS A 178 -4.52 -7.94 12.41
CA LYS A 178 -3.16 -8.52 12.42
C LYS A 178 -2.42 -8.27 13.74
N THR A 179 -2.69 -7.13 14.37
CA THR A 179 -2.02 -6.69 15.60
C THR A 179 -3.00 -5.94 16.51
N LYS A 180 -2.73 -5.95 17.81
CA LYS A 180 -3.50 -5.15 18.79
C LYS A 180 -3.48 -3.65 18.46
N ALA A 181 -2.36 -3.13 17.94
CA ALA A 181 -2.23 -1.73 17.55
C ALA A 181 -3.11 -1.34 16.35
N ALA A 182 -3.64 -2.30 15.60
CA ALA A 182 -4.57 -2.03 14.52
C ALA A 182 -5.98 -1.68 15.01
N HIS A 183 -6.39 -2.17 16.20
CA HIS A 183 -7.65 -1.79 16.84
C HIS A 183 -7.46 -0.42 17.51
N ARG A 184 -8.22 0.58 17.06
CA ARG A 184 -8.06 1.96 17.54
C ARG A 184 -9.28 2.81 17.21
N ASP A 185 -9.46 3.85 18.02
CA ASP A 185 -10.46 4.89 17.77
C ASP A 185 -9.77 6.10 17.11
N ILE A 186 -10.40 6.64 16.08
CA ILE A 186 -9.88 7.78 15.32
C ILE A 186 -10.92 8.90 15.40
N PRO A 187 -10.60 10.02 16.04
CA PRO A 187 -11.44 11.22 16.03
C PRO A 187 -11.62 11.73 14.60
N LEU A 188 -12.82 12.22 14.29
CA LEU A 188 -13.17 12.68 12.96
C LEU A 188 -13.16 14.22 12.91
N PRO A 189 -12.44 14.84 11.96
CA PRO A 189 -12.58 16.27 11.70
C PRO A 189 -13.94 16.58 11.06
N ASP A 190 -14.42 17.81 11.23
CA ASP A 190 -15.76 18.24 10.79
C ASP A 190 -16.03 17.95 9.31
N CYS A 191 -15.05 18.16 8.44
CA CYS A 191 -15.18 17.89 7.00
C CYS A 191 -15.47 16.42 6.69
N LEU A 192 -14.84 15.50 7.42
CA LEU A 192 -15.09 14.06 7.27
C LEU A 192 -16.42 13.67 7.94
N THR A 193 -16.73 14.21 9.11
CA THR A 193 -17.99 13.98 9.80
C THR A 193 -19.17 14.37 8.94
N LYS A 194 -19.14 15.55 8.31
CA LYS A 194 -20.16 16.01 7.36
C LYS A 194 -20.29 15.06 6.18
N CYS A 195 -19.18 14.68 5.55
CA CYS A 195 -19.15 13.73 4.43
C CYS A 195 -19.79 12.38 4.80
N LEU A 196 -19.47 11.85 5.99
CA LEU A 196 -20.01 10.57 6.46
C LEU A 196 -21.50 10.66 6.82
N ARG A 197 -22.00 11.78 7.35
CA ARG A 197 -23.43 11.98 7.57
C ARG A 197 -24.20 11.96 6.26
N GLU A 198 -23.77 12.74 5.27
CA GLU A 198 -24.36 12.76 3.93
C GLU A 198 -24.35 11.37 3.27
N ALA A 199 -23.26 10.62 3.43
CA ALA A 199 -23.15 9.26 2.91
C ALA A 199 -24.08 8.28 3.65
N LYS A 200 -24.25 8.43 4.97
CA LYS A 200 -25.11 7.56 5.79
C LYS A 200 -26.60 7.76 5.46
N GLU A 201 -27.04 9.00 5.21
CA GLU A 201 -28.42 9.31 4.82
C GLU A 201 -28.88 8.58 3.55
N THR A 202 -27.95 8.33 2.63
CA THR A 202 -28.24 7.67 1.34
C THR A 202 -27.85 6.20 1.32
N SER A 203 -27.22 5.69 2.36
CA SER A 203 -26.73 4.31 2.42
C SER A 203 -27.85 3.34 2.80
N THR A 204 -27.95 2.26 2.04
CA THR A 204 -28.80 1.10 2.35
C THR A 204 -27.99 -0.12 2.78
N SER A 205 -26.69 0.04 2.97
CA SER A 205 -25.72 -1.02 3.30
C SER A 205 -25.23 -0.87 4.72
N ASP A 206 -24.82 -1.98 5.33
CA ASP A 206 -24.06 -1.96 6.59
C ASP A 206 -22.65 -1.40 6.39
N TYR A 207 -22.10 -1.45 5.18
CA TYR A 207 -20.75 -0.99 4.84
C TYR A 207 -20.76 0.47 4.41
N VAL A 208 -19.76 1.24 4.86
CA VAL A 208 -19.57 2.64 4.44
C VAL A 208 -19.20 2.74 2.95
N VAL A 209 -18.45 1.76 2.45
CA VAL A 209 -18.10 1.64 1.03
C VAL A 209 -18.56 0.27 0.54
N ALA A 210 -19.67 0.24 -0.17
CA ALA A 210 -20.35 -0.96 -0.64
C ALA A 210 -20.51 -1.01 -2.17
N ASN A 211 -20.88 -2.17 -2.68
CA ASN A 211 -21.35 -2.34 -4.05
C ASN A 211 -22.84 -1.97 -4.17
N SER A 212 -23.40 -2.08 -5.37
CA SER A 212 -24.84 -1.79 -5.64
C SER A 212 -25.82 -2.73 -4.91
N GLU A 213 -25.34 -3.84 -4.39
CA GLU A 213 -26.13 -4.84 -3.65
C GLU A 213 -26.02 -4.64 -2.12
N GLY A 214 -25.25 -3.62 -1.69
CA GLY A 214 -25.00 -3.34 -0.27
C GLY A 214 -23.88 -4.20 0.34
N GLU A 215 -23.18 -5.00 -0.46
CA GLU A 215 -22.15 -5.93 -0.02
C GLU A 215 -20.74 -5.33 -0.12
N PRO A 216 -19.73 -5.87 0.59
CA PRO A 216 -18.35 -5.40 0.49
C PRO A 216 -17.80 -5.60 -0.92
N LEU A 217 -16.97 -4.67 -1.36
CA LEU A 217 -16.39 -4.70 -2.72
C LEU A 217 -15.46 -5.90 -2.90
N SER A 218 -15.62 -6.63 -3.99
CA SER A 218 -14.57 -7.53 -4.50
C SER A 218 -13.36 -6.73 -4.97
N TYR A 219 -12.22 -7.39 -5.16
CA TYR A 219 -11.02 -6.71 -5.66
C TYR A 219 -11.21 -6.08 -7.04
N THR A 220 -11.97 -6.74 -7.91
CA THR A 220 -12.30 -6.21 -9.25
C THR A 220 -13.21 -4.98 -9.16
N GLN A 221 -14.20 -4.99 -8.26
CA GLN A 221 -15.07 -3.82 -8.03
C GLN A 221 -14.29 -2.66 -7.42
N PHE A 222 -13.39 -2.91 -6.46
CA PHE A 222 -12.47 -1.88 -5.95
C PHE A 222 -11.60 -1.28 -7.07
N LYS A 223 -11.05 -2.09 -7.98
CA LYS A 223 -10.31 -1.56 -9.14
C LYS A 223 -11.16 -0.66 -10.02
N ARG A 224 -12.44 -1.01 -10.24
CA ARG A 224 -13.37 -0.17 -11.01
C ARG A 224 -13.66 1.15 -10.28
N LEU A 225 -13.87 1.10 -8.97
CA LEU A 225 -14.01 2.30 -8.14
C LEU A 225 -12.77 3.19 -8.26
N TRP A 226 -11.58 2.61 -8.16
CA TRP A 226 -10.33 3.37 -8.26
C TRP A 226 -10.07 3.91 -9.68
N GLN A 227 -10.67 3.29 -10.69
CA GLN A 227 -10.54 3.73 -12.09
C GLN A 227 -11.13 5.13 -12.32
N TYR A 228 -12.10 5.59 -11.53
CA TYR A 228 -12.59 6.97 -11.59
C TYR A 228 -11.47 7.99 -11.36
N ILE A 229 -10.52 7.72 -10.49
CA ILE A 229 -9.35 8.58 -10.24
C ILE A 229 -8.33 8.41 -11.37
N VAL A 230 -7.95 7.16 -11.67
CA VAL A 230 -6.90 6.87 -12.67
C VAL A 230 -7.25 7.44 -14.05
N THR A 231 -8.52 7.41 -14.46
CA THR A 231 -8.94 7.98 -15.77
C THR A 231 -8.79 9.49 -15.84
N ARG A 232 -8.73 10.19 -14.72
CA ARG A 232 -8.54 11.64 -14.63
C ARG A 232 -7.10 12.07 -14.58
N THR A 233 -6.16 11.12 -14.50
CA THR A 233 -4.73 11.43 -14.50
C THR A 233 -4.20 11.65 -15.91
N VAL A 234 -3.17 12.53 -16.05
CA VAL A 234 -2.46 12.76 -17.31
C VAL A 234 -1.45 11.66 -17.66
N LYS A 235 -1.41 10.57 -16.89
CA LYS A 235 -0.51 9.46 -17.16
C LYS A 235 -0.84 8.78 -18.48
N GLU A 236 0.16 8.64 -19.35
CA GLU A 236 0.04 7.85 -20.57
C GLU A 236 -0.39 6.41 -20.25
N ARG A 237 -1.34 5.90 -20.98
CA ARG A 237 -1.90 4.57 -20.81
C ARG A 237 -2.25 3.91 -22.13
N SER A 238 -2.12 2.60 -22.18
CA SER A 238 -2.49 1.84 -23.36
C SER A 238 -3.60 0.85 -23.03
N TYR A 239 -4.50 0.67 -23.97
CA TYR A 239 -5.54 -0.35 -23.93
C TYR A 239 -5.59 -1.09 -25.28
N TYR A 240 -6.20 -2.26 -25.29
CA TYR A 240 -6.36 -3.04 -26.49
C TYR A 240 -7.84 -3.04 -26.91
N ARG A 241 -8.08 -2.84 -28.18
CA ARG A 241 -9.41 -2.96 -28.82
C ARG A 241 -9.34 -3.97 -29.96
N TYR A 242 -10.40 -4.71 -30.17
CA TYR A 242 -10.51 -5.55 -31.34
C TYR A 242 -11.09 -4.72 -32.49
N GLU A 243 -10.34 -4.63 -33.59
CA GLU A 243 -10.71 -3.93 -34.82
C GLU A 243 -10.54 -4.93 -35.96
N ASN A 244 -11.62 -5.18 -36.71
CA ASN A 244 -11.64 -6.16 -37.80
C ASN A 244 -11.06 -7.55 -37.40
N GLY A 245 -11.41 -8.04 -36.19
CA GLY A 245 -10.95 -9.31 -35.66
C GLY A 245 -9.50 -9.33 -35.15
N LYS A 246 -8.76 -8.24 -35.27
CA LYS A 246 -7.37 -8.12 -34.77
C LYS A 246 -7.31 -7.30 -33.51
N ARG A 247 -6.45 -7.72 -32.57
CA ARG A 247 -6.18 -7.00 -31.33
C ARG A 247 -5.22 -5.84 -31.58
N VAL A 248 -5.74 -4.58 -31.59
CA VAL A 248 -4.97 -3.37 -31.82
C VAL A 248 -4.68 -2.67 -30.49
N LYS A 249 -3.44 -2.21 -30.31
CA LYS A 249 -3.03 -1.43 -29.14
C LYS A 249 -3.26 0.05 -29.40
N HIS A 250 -4.07 0.68 -28.56
CA HIS A 250 -4.29 2.12 -28.55
C HIS A 250 -3.54 2.75 -27.37
N THR A 251 -2.93 3.89 -27.61
CA THR A 251 -2.24 4.67 -26.57
C THR A 251 -2.95 6.02 -26.42
N VAL A 252 -3.35 6.33 -25.19
CA VAL A 252 -3.89 7.64 -24.83
C VAL A 252 -2.78 8.44 -24.18
N LYS A 253 -2.55 9.64 -24.70
CA LYS A 253 -1.65 10.65 -24.13
C LYS A 253 -2.50 11.81 -23.63
N PRO A 254 -2.99 11.74 -22.38
CA PRO A 254 -3.88 12.78 -21.85
C PRO A 254 -3.13 14.10 -21.68
N VAL A 255 -3.80 15.20 -21.96
CA VAL A 255 -3.32 16.57 -21.73
C VAL A 255 -4.14 17.18 -20.61
N LEU A 256 -3.50 17.84 -19.66
CA LEU A 256 -4.16 18.48 -18.53
C LEU A 256 -5.21 19.50 -19.00
N GLY A 257 -6.40 19.46 -18.42
CA GLY A 257 -7.53 20.31 -18.77
C GLY A 257 -8.39 19.80 -19.93
N GLU A 258 -7.92 18.86 -20.75
CA GLU A 258 -8.70 18.31 -21.85
C GLU A 258 -9.72 17.27 -21.39
N ARG A 259 -10.76 17.10 -22.19
CA ARG A 259 -11.77 16.04 -22.03
C ARG A 259 -11.31 14.75 -22.69
N ALA A 260 -11.62 13.63 -22.06
CA ALA A 260 -11.32 12.33 -22.64
C ALA A 260 -12.15 12.07 -23.89
N ALA A 261 -11.52 11.72 -25.01
CA ALA A 261 -12.17 11.48 -26.30
C ALA A 261 -13.26 10.38 -26.25
N HIS A 262 -13.09 9.39 -25.34
CA HIS A 262 -14.04 8.27 -25.20
C HIS A 262 -15.17 8.56 -24.19
N ASN A 263 -15.05 9.60 -23.37
CA ASN A 263 -16.05 10.00 -22.38
C ASN A 263 -15.92 11.49 -22.04
N GLY A 264 -16.72 12.32 -22.68
CA GLY A 264 -16.72 13.78 -22.49
C GLY A 264 -17.04 14.28 -21.07
N LYS A 265 -17.51 13.38 -20.17
CA LYS A 265 -17.69 13.71 -18.75
C LYS A 265 -16.39 13.61 -17.94
N VAL A 266 -15.33 13.02 -18.49
CA VAL A 266 -14.04 12.88 -17.84
C VAL A 266 -13.11 13.99 -18.32
N VAL A 267 -12.66 14.83 -17.39
CA VAL A 267 -11.61 15.83 -17.60
C VAL A 267 -10.30 15.30 -17.01
N TYR A 268 -9.21 15.46 -17.72
CA TYR A 268 -7.86 15.15 -17.22
C TYR A 268 -7.39 16.27 -16.30
N SER A 269 -7.69 16.15 -15.01
CA SER A 269 -7.46 17.20 -13.99
C SER A 269 -6.32 16.90 -13.03
N LEU A 270 -5.72 15.69 -13.09
CA LEU A 270 -4.72 15.26 -12.15
C LEU A 270 -3.40 14.97 -12.85
N ASP A 271 -2.40 15.85 -12.63
CA ASP A 271 -1.03 15.72 -13.14
C ASP A 271 -0.12 14.89 -12.21
N PHE A 272 -0.71 14.27 -11.19
CA PHE A 272 -0.05 13.43 -10.19
C PHE A 272 -0.75 12.07 -10.05
N GLU A 273 -0.01 11.09 -9.54
CA GLU A 273 -0.56 9.76 -9.24
C GLU A 273 -1.14 9.72 -7.82
N VAL A 274 -2.32 9.11 -7.68
CA VAL A 274 -2.93 8.85 -6.39
C VAL A 274 -3.02 7.34 -6.15
N THR A 275 -2.66 6.91 -4.97
CA THR A 275 -2.85 5.53 -4.51
C THR A 275 -3.48 5.53 -3.11
N PRO A 276 -4.21 4.48 -2.71
CA PRO A 276 -4.79 4.42 -1.36
C PRO A 276 -3.75 4.63 -0.25
N HIS A 277 -2.56 4.09 -0.44
CA HIS A 277 -1.48 4.26 0.54
C HIS A 277 -0.92 5.68 0.59
N LEU A 278 -0.97 6.41 -0.54
CA LEU A 278 -0.54 7.81 -0.60
C LEU A 278 -1.49 8.72 0.20
N LEU A 279 -2.81 8.46 0.17
CA LEU A 279 -3.79 9.21 0.98
C LEU A 279 -3.43 9.13 2.47
N ARG A 280 -3.20 7.91 2.96
CA ARG A 280 -2.77 7.69 4.33
C ARG A 280 -1.39 8.29 4.63
N HIS A 281 -0.45 8.23 3.69
CA HIS A 281 0.87 8.86 3.85
C HIS A 281 0.71 10.38 4.02
N THR A 282 -0.17 11.01 3.24
CA THR A 282 -0.52 12.43 3.36
C THR A 282 -1.09 12.75 4.74
N TYR A 283 -2.06 11.96 5.23
CA TYR A 283 -2.59 12.11 6.58
C TYR A 283 -1.51 12.08 7.66
N ILE A 284 -0.64 11.07 7.64
CA ILE A 284 0.43 10.92 8.63
C ILE A 284 1.41 12.10 8.55
N THR A 285 1.77 12.53 7.35
CA THR A 285 2.69 13.65 7.16
C THR A 285 2.08 14.97 7.64
N ASN A 286 0.78 15.20 7.39
CA ASN A 286 0.08 16.38 7.87
C ASN A 286 0.01 16.44 9.41
N LEU A 287 -0.20 15.30 10.09
CA LEU A 287 -0.13 15.24 11.54
C LEU A 287 1.28 15.59 12.06
N ILE A 288 2.32 15.13 11.38
CA ILE A 288 3.70 15.46 11.74
C ILE A 288 4.00 16.94 11.54
N HIS A 289 3.54 17.52 10.43
CA HIS A 289 3.67 18.96 10.18
C HIS A 289 2.90 19.81 11.20
N ALA A 290 1.75 19.32 11.67
CA ALA A 290 1.00 19.92 12.76
C ALA A 290 1.64 19.68 14.15
N SER A 291 2.85 19.15 14.21
CA SER A 291 3.60 18.87 15.44
C SER A 291 2.90 17.93 16.43
N VAL A 292 2.02 17.06 15.93
CA VAL A 292 1.43 15.98 16.75
C VAL A 292 2.54 15.04 17.18
N ASP A 293 2.54 14.66 18.44
CA ASP A 293 3.61 13.81 19.00
C ASP A 293 3.70 12.42 18.31
N PRO A 294 4.88 11.83 18.18
CA PRO A 294 5.07 10.59 17.44
C PRO A 294 4.28 9.39 17.97
N LYS A 295 3.95 9.35 19.27
CA LYS A 295 3.17 8.26 19.86
C LYS A 295 1.70 8.36 19.47
N THR A 296 1.14 9.55 19.48
CA THR A 296 -0.21 9.83 18.98
C THR A 296 -0.30 9.52 17.48
N VAL A 297 0.68 9.95 16.67
CA VAL A 297 0.73 9.59 15.24
C VAL A 297 0.85 8.07 15.04
N GLN A 298 1.66 7.39 15.84
CA GLN A 298 1.78 5.93 15.81
C GLN A 298 0.43 5.25 16.10
N TYR A 299 -0.29 5.71 17.14
CA TYR A 299 -1.60 5.21 17.53
C TYR A 299 -2.63 5.42 16.42
N LEU A 300 -2.83 6.67 15.96
CA LEU A 300 -3.79 7.01 14.91
C LEU A 300 -3.50 6.28 13.59
N ALA A 301 -2.22 6.11 13.26
CA ALA A 301 -1.81 5.32 12.11
C ALA A 301 -1.94 3.80 12.35
N GLY A 302 -2.07 3.30 13.57
CA GLY A 302 -2.08 1.87 13.88
C GLY A 302 -0.79 1.19 13.42
N HIS A 303 0.37 1.80 13.68
CA HIS A 303 1.66 1.20 13.41
C HIS A 303 2.11 0.36 14.60
N GLU A 304 2.32 -0.93 14.38
CA GLU A 304 2.83 -1.85 15.41
C GLU A 304 4.23 -1.44 15.87
N ASN A 305 5.08 -1.04 14.91
CA ASN A 305 6.46 -0.64 15.19
C ASN A 305 6.61 0.88 15.06
N SER A 306 7.11 1.51 16.12
CA SER A 306 7.42 2.95 16.17
C SER A 306 8.42 3.38 15.09
N LYS A 307 9.32 2.47 14.67
CA LYS A 307 10.30 2.75 13.62
C LYS A 307 9.66 3.29 12.33
N ILE A 308 8.52 2.74 11.92
CA ILE A 308 7.81 3.20 10.71
C ILE A 308 7.38 4.66 10.86
N THR A 309 6.82 5.02 12.02
CA THR A 309 6.41 6.40 12.31
C THR A 309 7.61 7.32 12.39
N MET A 310 8.69 6.88 13.07
CA MET A 310 9.91 7.67 13.22
C MET A 310 10.65 7.88 11.89
N ASP A 311 10.66 6.88 10.99
CA ASP A 311 11.23 7.03 9.65
C ASP A 311 10.47 8.08 8.82
N ILE A 312 9.13 8.14 8.95
CA ILE A 312 8.32 9.17 8.27
C ILE A 312 8.57 10.54 8.95
N TYR A 313 8.63 10.58 10.28
CA TYR A 313 8.85 11.79 11.06
C TYR A 313 10.21 12.42 10.72
N ALA A 314 11.26 11.62 10.70
CA ALA A 314 12.59 12.08 10.33
C ALA A 314 12.60 12.69 8.92
N LYS A 315 11.99 12.01 7.95
CA LYS A 315 11.91 12.51 6.57
C LYS A 315 11.11 13.81 6.45
N ALA A 316 9.97 13.91 7.10
CA ALA A 316 9.13 15.10 7.04
C ALA A 316 9.82 16.34 7.64
N LYS A 317 10.54 16.17 8.75
CA LYS A 317 11.27 17.28 9.42
C LYS A 317 12.59 17.62 8.74
N TYR A 318 13.38 16.64 8.29
CA TYR A 318 14.66 16.92 7.62
C TYR A 318 14.51 17.55 6.23
N ASN A 319 13.35 17.46 5.61
CA ASN A 319 13.07 18.14 4.34
C ASN A 319 12.70 19.63 4.50
N ARG A 320 12.75 20.18 5.73
CA ARG A 320 12.48 21.60 6.03
C ARG A 320 13.62 22.20 6.88
N PRO A 321 14.79 22.40 6.27
CA PRO A 321 15.96 22.93 6.99
C PRO A 321 15.72 24.32 7.59
N ASP A 322 14.88 25.14 6.95
CA ASP A 322 14.56 26.50 7.43
C ASP A 322 13.76 26.46 8.74
N GLU A 323 12.80 25.51 8.87
CA GLU A 323 12.05 25.32 10.13
C GLU A 323 12.97 24.82 11.25
N LEU A 324 13.92 23.90 10.92
CA LEU A 324 14.90 23.43 11.89
C LEU A 324 15.86 24.53 12.32
N ALA A 325 16.30 25.40 11.41
CA ALA A 325 17.14 26.55 11.71
C ALA A 325 16.40 27.48 12.68
N GLY A 326 15.13 27.83 12.40
CA GLY A 326 14.31 28.65 13.30
C GLY A 326 14.14 28.04 14.71
N ILE A 327 13.86 26.74 14.80
CA ILE A 327 13.75 26.03 16.09
C ILE A 327 15.07 26.07 16.86
N LEU A 328 16.21 25.90 16.17
CA LEU A 328 17.54 25.95 16.79
C LEU A 328 17.83 27.37 17.29
N GLU A 329 17.53 28.39 16.49
CA GLU A 329 17.70 29.79 16.83
C GLU A 329 16.85 30.16 18.05
N ASP A 330 15.56 29.84 18.03
CA ASP A 330 14.65 30.08 19.16
C ASP A 330 15.08 29.34 20.45
N THR A 331 15.66 28.13 20.30
CA THR A 331 16.09 27.32 21.44
C THR A 331 17.38 27.89 22.08
N PHE A 332 18.28 28.43 21.29
CA PHE A 332 19.62 28.84 21.78
C PHE A 332 19.78 30.35 21.98
N THR A 333 18.91 31.19 21.38
CA THR A 333 18.90 32.65 21.67
C THR A 333 18.53 33.01 23.10
N LEU A 334 17.90 32.10 23.86
CA LEU A 334 17.66 32.27 25.28
C LEU A 334 18.93 32.25 26.16
N TRP A 335 20.10 31.91 25.61
CA TRP A 335 21.37 31.84 26.34
C TRP A 335 22.24 33.08 26.17
N ASP A 336 21.93 33.98 25.20
CA ASP A 336 22.66 35.22 24.95
C ASP A 336 22.04 36.45 25.63
N ALA A 337 21.05 36.27 26.51
CA ALA A 337 20.29 37.31 27.14
C ALA A 337 20.59 37.48 28.67
N GLU A 338 21.83 37.16 29.12
CA GLU A 338 22.35 37.52 30.45
C GLU A 338 23.63 38.35 30.36
#